data_fd740e9b5ef3533308b5610520e9ed9d
#
_entry.id   fd740e9b5ef3533308b5610520e9ed9d
#
_cell.length_a   1.000
_cell.length_b   1.000
_cell.length_c   1.000
_cell.angle_alpha   90.00
_cell.angle_beta   90.00
_cell.angle_gamma   90.00
#
_symmetry.space_group_name_H-M   'P 1'
#
loop_
_entity.id
_entity.type
_entity.pdbx_description
1 polymer ?
#
loop_
_entity_poly.entity_id
_entity_poly.type
_entity_poly.pdbx_seq_one_letter_code
_entity_poly.pdbx_strand_id
1 'polypeptide(L)'
;MTSKLSPNRSSSNLREDSVSTLPNQTLIAPELLAPAGSLRNMRYAFAYGADAVYAGQPRYSLRVRNNEFSLENLAIGIEEAHALGKKFYVVSNIAPHNSKLGTYLKDISPVIAMKPDALIMSDPGLIMMVRDAFPEMPIHLSVQANAVNYATVKFWQKQGIERVILSRELSLEEIETIREHVPDMELEVFVHGALCMAYSGRCLLSGYMNKRDPNQGTCTNACRWSYDVKAGEENETGDIVLTNEINKAVTAPQVVIPSLGEGTPSSQVFMLEEKEKPGELMPAFEDEHGTYIMNSKDLRAVQHVGRLTQMGVHSLKIEGRTKSHYYCARTAQVYRKAIDDAVAGKPFDSTLMGSLETLAHRGYTEGFLRRHAHHAYQNYEYGHSVSDKQQFVGEVIDRCE
;
A
#
# COMPACT_ATOMS: atom_id res chain seq x y z
N MET A 1 -65.18 14.00 -17.75
CA MET A 1 -64.83 13.66 -16.33
C MET A 1 -63.33 13.66 -16.20
N THR A 2 -62.84 14.70 -15.60
CA THR A 2 -61.43 15.04 -15.44
C THR A 2 -60.93 14.48 -14.12
N SER A 3 -59.89 13.65 -14.09
CA SER A 3 -59.19 13.29 -12.86
C SER A 3 -57.76 13.85 -12.88
N LYS A 4 -57.51 14.70 -11.90
CA LYS A 4 -56.22 15.37 -11.64
C LYS A 4 -55.18 14.39 -11.08
N LEU A 5 -54.02 14.35 -11.69
CA LEU A 5 -52.81 13.72 -11.13
C LEU A 5 -52.06 14.74 -10.28
N SER A 6 -51.86 14.43 -9.00
CA SER A 6 -50.99 15.16 -8.05
C SER A 6 -49.56 14.68 -8.17
N PRO A 7 -48.55 15.55 -8.05
CA PRO A 7 -47.17 15.13 -8.07
C PRO A 7 -46.74 14.64 -6.68
N ASN A 8 -46.24 13.42 -6.63
CA ASN A 8 -45.66 12.81 -5.43
C ASN A 8 -44.25 13.34 -5.23
N ARG A 9 -44.02 14.10 -4.16
CA ARG A 9 -42.68 14.50 -3.68
C ARG A 9 -42.05 13.32 -2.97
N SER A 10 -40.99 12.76 -3.56
CA SER A 10 -40.12 11.83 -2.86
C SER A 10 -39.13 12.63 -1.99
N SER A 11 -39.36 12.66 -0.70
CA SER A 11 -38.41 13.10 0.31
C SER A 11 -37.30 12.03 0.41
N SER A 12 -36.09 12.43 0.05
CA SER A 12 -34.88 11.65 0.31
C SER A 12 -34.61 11.60 1.82
N ASN A 13 -35.01 10.52 2.46
CA ASN A 13 -34.56 10.20 3.80
C ASN A 13 -33.07 9.83 3.76
N LEU A 14 -32.22 10.75 4.20
CA LEU A 14 -30.88 10.42 4.66
C LEU A 14 -31.06 9.50 5.87
N ARG A 15 -30.73 8.23 5.71
CA ARG A 15 -30.60 7.31 6.84
C ARG A 15 -29.40 7.78 7.66
N GLU A 16 -29.66 8.35 8.82
CA GLU A 16 -28.70 8.46 9.90
C GLU A 16 -28.29 7.03 10.27
N ASP A 17 -27.02 6.71 10.09
CA ASP A 17 -26.43 5.44 10.53
C ASP A 17 -26.63 5.33 12.04
N SER A 18 -27.61 4.54 12.45
CA SER A 18 -27.83 4.18 13.84
C SER A 18 -26.64 3.34 14.28
N VAL A 19 -25.74 3.96 15.05
CA VAL A 19 -24.67 3.28 15.78
C VAL A 19 -25.34 2.31 16.75
N SER A 20 -25.33 1.03 16.39
CA SER A 20 -25.68 -0.07 17.28
C SER A 20 -24.64 -0.09 18.41
N THR A 21 -24.99 0.44 19.57
CA THR A 21 -24.20 0.32 20.79
C THR A 21 -24.26 -1.12 21.29
N LEU A 22 -23.27 -1.94 20.89
CA LEU A 22 -23.00 -3.21 21.55
C LEU A 22 -22.54 -2.91 23.00
N PRO A 23 -23.01 -3.69 24.02
CA PRO A 23 -22.70 -3.40 25.41
C PRO A 23 -21.22 -3.66 25.72
N ASN A 24 -20.53 -2.64 26.26
CA ASN A 24 -19.26 -2.68 27.04
C ASN A 24 -18.25 -3.80 26.67
N GLN A 25 -17.89 -3.97 25.41
CA GLN A 25 -16.65 -4.65 25.07
C GLN A 25 -15.51 -3.62 25.18
N THR A 26 -14.56 -3.88 26.06
CA THR A 26 -13.31 -3.11 26.10
C THR A 26 -12.66 -3.21 24.72
N LEU A 27 -12.63 -2.11 23.96
CA LEU A 27 -12.00 -2.06 22.67
C LEU A 27 -10.50 -2.36 22.83
N ILE A 28 -10.00 -3.35 22.13
CA ILE A 28 -8.57 -3.66 22.10
C ILE A 28 -7.92 -2.72 21.09
N ALA A 29 -6.89 -1.99 21.53
CA ALA A 29 -6.13 -1.12 20.64
C ALA A 29 -5.44 -1.95 19.54
N PRO A 30 -5.65 -1.63 18.26
CA PRO A 30 -4.88 -2.27 17.20
C PRO A 30 -3.40 -1.90 17.29
N GLU A 31 -2.53 -2.85 16.96
CA GLU A 31 -1.09 -2.64 16.81
C GLU A 31 -0.84 -1.62 15.69
N LEU A 32 -0.04 -0.60 15.95
CA LEU A 32 0.44 0.31 14.91
C LEU A 32 1.75 -0.20 14.32
N LEU A 33 1.68 -0.69 13.08
CA LEU A 33 2.81 -1.26 12.37
C LEU A 33 3.41 -0.27 11.38
N ALA A 34 4.62 0.22 11.69
CA ALA A 34 5.32 1.21 10.88
C ALA A 34 6.39 0.59 9.96
N PRO A 35 6.68 1.19 8.80
CA PRO A 35 7.76 0.74 7.93
C PRO A 35 9.13 1.13 8.46
N ALA A 36 10.12 0.24 8.32
CA ALA A 36 11.51 0.54 8.58
C ALA A 36 12.38 0.19 7.36
N GLY A 37 12.96 1.19 6.70
CA GLY A 37 13.96 1.02 5.65
C GLY A 37 15.40 1.05 6.21
N SER A 38 15.59 1.60 7.41
CA SER A 38 16.85 1.71 8.14
C SER A 38 16.62 1.67 9.65
N LEU A 39 17.69 1.48 10.43
CA LEU A 39 17.65 1.59 11.90
C LEU A 39 17.13 2.97 12.35
N ARG A 40 17.53 4.03 11.64
CA ARG A 40 17.04 5.38 11.92
C ARG A 40 15.53 5.47 11.75
N ASN A 41 14.97 4.95 10.66
CA ASN A 41 13.52 4.93 10.45
C ASN A 41 12.78 4.18 11.56
N MET A 42 13.31 3.03 12.00
CA MET A 42 12.77 2.24 13.10
C MET A 42 12.74 3.04 14.40
N ARG A 43 13.86 3.65 14.80
CA ARG A 43 13.97 4.42 16.04
C ARG A 43 12.99 5.58 16.07
N TYR A 44 12.84 6.30 14.94
CA TYR A 44 11.84 7.36 14.82
C TYR A 44 10.40 6.82 14.87
N ALA A 45 10.11 5.69 14.23
CA ALA A 45 8.78 5.07 14.30
C ALA A 45 8.39 4.73 15.74
N PHE A 46 9.29 4.11 16.51
CA PHE A 46 9.05 3.77 17.92
C PHE A 46 8.93 5.01 18.81
N ALA A 47 9.80 6.00 18.64
CA ALA A 47 9.76 7.24 19.41
C ALA A 47 8.44 8.01 19.22
N TYR A 48 7.77 7.82 18.08
CA TYR A 48 6.50 8.49 17.75
C TYR A 48 5.27 7.57 17.84
N GLY A 49 5.38 6.42 18.51
CA GLY A 49 4.23 5.63 18.96
C GLY A 49 3.91 4.38 18.16
N ALA A 50 4.78 3.91 17.26
CA ALA A 50 4.63 2.60 16.68
C ALA A 50 4.79 1.49 17.73
N ASP A 51 4.01 0.41 17.59
CA ASP A 51 4.09 -0.78 18.45
C ASP A 51 4.99 -1.84 17.83
N ALA A 52 5.05 -1.86 16.51
CA ALA A 52 5.85 -2.78 15.72
C ALA A 52 6.44 -2.09 14.50
N VAL A 53 7.53 -2.66 13.99
CA VAL A 53 8.10 -2.28 12.69
C VAL A 53 8.25 -3.50 11.79
N TYR A 54 8.27 -3.26 10.47
CA TYR A 54 8.62 -4.29 9.51
C TYR A 54 9.76 -3.84 8.60
N ALA A 55 10.75 -4.71 8.44
CA ALA A 55 11.94 -4.46 7.64
C ALA A 55 12.22 -5.62 6.69
N GLY A 56 12.88 -5.34 5.56
CA GLY A 56 13.21 -6.35 4.57
C GLY A 56 14.52 -7.05 4.90
N GLN A 57 14.57 -8.37 4.72
CA GLN A 57 15.86 -9.05 4.66
C GLN A 57 16.57 -8.78 3.30
N PRO A 58 17.91 -8.96 3.22
CA PRO A 58 18.70 -8.51 2.06
C PRO A 58 18.32 -9.13 0.71
N ARG A 59 17.83 -10.39 0.65
CA ARG A 59 17.68 -11.14 -0.61
C ARG A 59 16.25 -11.48 -1.04
N TYR A 60 15.34 -11.68 -0.11
CA TYR A 60 14.02 -12.26 -0.37
C TYR A 60 12.86 -11.31 -0.05
N SER A 61 13.14 -10.03 0.15
CA SER A 61 12.11 -9.02 0.36
C SER A 61 11.88 -8.17 -0.91
N LEU A 62 10.66 -7.69 -1.09
CA LEU A 62 10.39 -6.61 -2.03
C LEU A 62 11.11 -5.32 -1.57
N ARG A 63 11.46 -4.43 -2.52
CA ARG A 63 12.17 -3.16 -2.22
C ARG A 63 13.62 -3.33 -1.77
N VAL A 64 14.33 -4.37 -2.23
CA VAL A 64 15.72 -4.65 -1.86
C VAL A 64 16.67 -3.46 -2.07
N ARG A 65 16.45 -2.64 -3.11
CA ARG A 65 17.34 -1.52 -3.46
C ARG A 65 17.42 -0.40 -2.43
N ASN A 66 16.36 -0.21 -1.67
CA ASN A 66 16.23 0.87 -0.67
C ASN A 66 16.20 0.28 0.74
N ASN A 67 16.72 -0.92 0.91
CA ASN A 67 16.78 -1.60 2.19
C ASN A 67 18.20 -1.50 2.74
N GLU A 68 18.36 -0.80 3.86
CA GLU A 68 19.64 -0.64 4.56
C GLU A 68 19.88 -1.74 5.62
N PHE A 69 18.93 -2.68 5.76
CA PHE A 69 19.08 -3.79 6.70
C PHE A 69 19.96 -4.89 6.10
N SER A 70 21.24 -4.87 6.48
CA SER A 70 22.13 -6.04 6.46
C SER A 70 21.71 -7.05 7.53
N LEU A 71 22.32 -8.23 7.56
CA LEU A 71 22.08 -9.17 8.67
C LEU A 71 22.49 -8.57 10.03
N GLU A 72 23.56 -7.79 10.06
CA GLU A 72 24.03 -7.09 11.27
C GLU A 72 22.99 -6.05 11.73
N ASN A 73 22.51 -5.19 10.83
CA ASN A 73 21.49 -4.20 11.16
C ASN A 73 20.15 -4.83 11.55
N LEU A 74 19.80 -6.01 11.01
CA LEU A 74 18.63 -6.77 11.46
C LEU A 74 18.80 -7.22 12.92
N ALA A 75 19.96 -7.78 13.28
CA ALA A 75 20.24 -8.20 14.65
C ALA A 75 20.13 -7.02 15.63
N ILE A 76 20.77 -5.88 15.31
CA ILE A 76 20.68 -4.65 16.11
C ILE A 76 19.23 -4.17 16.24
N GLY A 77 18.49 -4.15 15.13
CA GLY A 77 17.11 -3.66 15.12
C GLY A 77 16.16 -4.53 15.93
N ILE A 78 16.29 -5.86 15.86
CA ILE A 78 15.50 -6.80 16.65
C ILE A 78 15.82 -6.64 18.16
N GLU A 79 17.10 -6.56 18.52
CA GLU A 79 17.53 -6.37 19.91
C GLU A 79 16.99 -5.04 20.48
N GLU A 80 17.16 -3.93 19.77
CA GLU A 80 16.64 -2.62 20.19
C GLU A 80 15.11 -2.62 20.32
N ALA A 81 14.38 -3.24 19.38
CA ALA A 81 12.92 -3.35 19.45
C ALA A 81 12.49 -4.10 20.70
N HIS A 82 13.11 -5.27 20.98
CA HIS A 82 12.80 -6.08 22.16
C HIS A 82 13.16 -5.36 23.45
N ALA A 83 14.28 -4.64 23.51
CA ALA A 83 14.66 -3.83 24.66
C ALA A 83 13.62 -2.74 25.00
N LEU A 84 12.88 -2.26 24.00
CA LEU A 84 11.77 -1.31 24.15
C LEU A 84 10.42 -1.99 24.39
N GLY A 85 10.34 -3.32 24.47
CA GLY A 85 9.10 -4.08 24.54
C GLY A 85 8.25 -3.97 23.26
N LYS A 86 8.88 -3.69 22.12
CA LYS A 86 8.28 -3.53 20.80
C LYS A 86 8.54 -4.75 19.93
N LYS A 87 7.82 -4.88 18.80
CA LYS A 87 7.93 -6.01 17.89
C LYS A 87 8.67 -5.65 16.61
N PHE A 88 9.37 -6.64 16.06
CA PHE A 88 10.11 -6.51 14.81
C PHE A 88 9.76 -7.67 13.85
N TYR A 89 9.16 -7.34 12.71
CA TYR A 89 8.79 -8.33 11.69
C TYR A 89 9.74 -8.28 10.50
N VAL A 90 10.21 -9.45 10.08
CA VAL A 90 11.11 -9.55 8.92
C VAL A 90 10.36 -9.97 7.68
N VAL A 91 10.52 -9.20 6.61
CA VAL A 91 9.85 -9.43 5.34
C VAL A 91 10.65 -10.36 4.43
N SER A 92 10.00 -11.46 4.01
CA SER A 92 10.52 -12.46 3.06
C SER A 92 9.41 -12.78 2.04
N ASN A 93 9.00 -11.82 1.22
CA ASN A 93 7.74 -11.84 0.48
C ASN A 93 7.88 -11.71 -1.04
N ILE A 94 8.99 -12.15 -1.62
CA ILE A 94 9.10 -12.30 -3.08
C ILE A 94 8.37 -13.55 -3.57
N ALA A 95 8.12 -13.65 -4.88
CA ALA A 95 7.70 -14.86 -5.57
C ALA A 95 8.95 -15.51 -6.24
N PRO A 96 9.68 -16.40 -5.56
CA PRO A 96 10.99 -16.87 -6.03
C PRO A 96 10.85 -17.84 -7.20
N HIS A 97 11.77 -17.74 -8.17
CA HIS A 97 11.97 -18.80 -9.15
C HIS A 97 12.82 -19.93 -8.57
N ASN A 98 12.78 -21.12 -9.19
CA ASN A 98 13.48 -22.33 -8.73
C ASN A 98 14.96 -22.11 -8.40
N SER A 99 15.64 -21.22 -9.11
CA SER A 99 17.06 -20.90 -8.87
C SER A 99 17.35 -20.32 -7.48
N LYS A 100 16.33 -19.78 -6.79
CA LYS A 100 16.46 -19.22 -5.43
C LYS A 100 16.11 -20.21 -4.31
N LEU A 101 15.39 -21.28 -4.63
CA LEU A 101 14.90 -22.24 -3.61
C LEU A 101 16.04 -22.98 -2.92
N GLY A 102 17.06 -23.41 -3.68
CA GLY A 102 18.17 -24.21 -3.15
C GLY A 102 19.01 -23.54 -2.05
N THR A 103 18.99 -22.20 -1.97
CA THR A 103 19.73 -21.43 -0.93
C THR A 103 18.81 -20.82 0.13
N TYR A 104 17.50 -20.89 -0.04
CA TYR A 104 16.56 -20.14 0.81
C TYR A 104 16.68 -20.44 2.29
N LEU A 105 16.61 -21.73 2.68
CA LEU A 105 16.73 -22.11 4.10
C LEU A 105 18.08 -21.72 4.70
N LYS A 106 19.17 -21.83 3.95
CA LYS A 106 20.49 -21.36 4.39
C LYS A 106 20.51 -19.86 4.64
N ASP A 107 19.85 -19.08 3.79
CA ASP A 107 19.84 -17.60 3.88
C ASP A 107 18.89 -17.08 4.96
N ILE A 108 17.76 -17.80 5.24
CA ILE A 108 16.79 -17.37 6.26
C ILE A 108 17.13 -17.85 7.67
N SER A 109 17.87 -18.96 7.82
CA SER A 109 18.22 -19.52 9.12
C SER A 109 18.91 -18.53 10.05
N PRO A 110 19.90 -17.72 9.62
CA PRO A 110 20.51 -16.70 10.47
C PRO A 110 19.51 -15.66 10.94
N VAL A 111 18.54 -15.28 10.09
CA VAL A 111 17.48 -14.32 10.43
C VAL A 111 16.54 -14.88 11.50
N ILE A 112 16.13 -16.14 11.36
CA ILE A 112 15.28 -16.83 12.35
C ILE A 112 16.01 -16.99 13.69
N ALA A 113 17.32 -17.24 13.66
CA ALA A 113 18.14 -17.33 14.87
C ALA A 113 18.20 -16.01 15.66
N MET A 114 17.98 -14.85 15.03
CA MET A 114 17.86 -13.55 15.69
C MET A 114 16.52 -13.39 16.43
N LYS A 115 15.57 -14.33 16.25
CA LYS A 115 14.24 -14.36 16.88
C LYS A 115 13.38 -13.12 16.57
N PRO A 116 13.16 -12.76 15.29
CA PRO A 116 12.14 -11.77 14.98
C PRO A 116 10.77 -12.29 15.46
N ASP A 117 9.84 -11.37 15.74
CA ASP A 117 8.50 -11.75 16.24
C ASP A 117 7.64 -12.45 15.18
N ALA A 118 7.88 -12.20 13.89
CA ALA A 118 7.29 -12.98 12.78
C ALA A 118 8.06 -12.78 11.47
N LEU A 119 7.84 -13.71 10.52
CA LEU A 119 8.20 -13.54 9.12
C LEU A 119 6.95 -13.11 8.31
N ILE A 120 7.08 -12.08 7.49
CA ILE A 120 6.03 -11.68 6.54
C ILE A 120 6.33 -12.35 5.19
N MET A 121 5.52 -13.34 4.81
CA MET A 121 5.76 -14.22 3.66
C MET A 121 4.54 -14.26 2.72
N SER A 122 4.74 -14.61 1.45
CA SER A 122 3.65 -14.70 0.47
C SER A 122 3.66 -15.98 -0.37
N ASP A 123 4.82 -16.56 -0.61
CA ASP A 123 4.97 -17.73 -1.45
C ASP A 123 4.65 -18.99 -0.67
N PRO A 124 3.66 -19.82 -1.10
CA PRO A 124 3.25 -21.00 -0.36
C PRO A 124 4.36 -22.06 -0.26
N GLY A 125 5.25 -22.15 -1.27
CA GLY A 125 6.38 -23.08 -1.23
C GLY A 125 7.41 -22.69 -0.17
N LEU A 126 7.76 -21.39 -0.08
CA LEU A 126 8.66 -20.90 0.96
C LEU A 126 8.03 -21.00 2.36
N ILE A 127 6.71 -20.75 2.48
CA ILE A 127 5.98 -20.93 3.75
C ILE A 127 6.07 -22.39 4.20
N MET A 128 5.81 -23.34 3.31
CA MET A 128 5.94 -24.77 3.61
C MET A 128 7.37 -25.12 4.07
N MET A 129 8.39 -24.68 3.34
CA MET A 129 9.79 -24.93 3.68
C MET A 129 10.16 -24.40 5.08
N VAL A 130 9.67 -23.20 5.43
CA VAL A 130 9.89 -22.60 6.77
C VAL A 130 9.14 -23.38 7.84
N ARG A 131 7.87 -23.75 7.60
CA ARG A 131 7.09 -24.56 8.54
C ARG A 131 7.74 -25.91 8.84
N ASP A 132 8.28 -26.57 7.81
CA ASP A 132 8.95 -27.87 7.96
C ASP A 132 10.27 -27.75 8.76
N ALA A 133 11.05 -26.68 8.50
CA ALA A 133 12.36 -26.50 9.12
C ALA A 133 12.32 -25.75 10.48
N PHE A 134 11.35 -24.85 10.67
CA PHE A 134 11.20 -23.97 11.84
C PHE A 134 9.72 -23.86 12.24
N PRO A 135 9.11 -24.93 12.77
CA PRO A 135 7.66 -24.99 13.04
C PRO A 135 7.17 -23.92 14.03
N GLU A 136 8.04 -23.47 14.94
CA GLU A 136 7.71 -22.45 15.95
C GLU A 136 7.81 -21.02 15.45
N MET A 137 8.30 -20.79 14.20
CA MET A 137 8.46 -19.44 13.68
C MET A 137 7.11 -18.86 13.25
N PRO A 138 6.61 -17.77 13.87
CA PRO A 138 5.36 -17.15 13.47
C PRO A 138 5.41 -16.62 12.04
N ILE A 139 4.34 -16.82 11.27
CA ILE A 139 4.24 -16.36 9.89
C ILE A 139 3.01 -15.49 9.71
N HIS A 140 3.22 -14.27 9.23
CA HIS A 140 2.18 -13.36 8.77
C HIS A 140 2.08 -13.42 7.24
N LEU A 141 0.88 -13.65 6.72
CA LEU A 141 0.66 -13.68 5.28
C LEU A 141 0.77 -12.29 4.69
N SER A 142 1.71 -12.10 3.79
CA SER A 142 1.89 -10.82 3.06
C SER A 142 0.69 -10.51 2.16
N VAL A 143 0.40 -9.22 1.99
CA VAL A 143 -0.57 -8.71 1.00
C VAL A 143 -0.29 -9.21 -0.43
N GLN A 144 0.93 -9.64 -0.72
CA GLN A 144 1.31 -10.23 -2.02
C GLN A 144 0.58 -11.55 -2.33
N ALA A 145 0.00 -12.21 -1.32
CA ALA A 145 -0.82 -13.40 -1.50
C ALA A 145 -2.27 -13.10 -1.90
N ASN A 146 -2.67 -11.81 -1.96
CA ASN A 146 -3.98 -11.32 -2.40
C ASN A 146 -5.16 -11.98 -1.66
N ALA A 147 -5.15 -11.99 -0.33
CA ALA A 147 -6.29 -12.44 0.46
C ALA A 147 -7.42 -11.39 0.41
N VAL A 148 -8.50 -11.71 -0.30
CA VAL A 148 -9.63 -10.79 -0.57
C VAL A 148 -10.99 -11.34 -0.10
N ASN A 149 -11.04 -12.48 0.59
CA ASN A 149 -12.28 -13.05 1.11
C ASN A 149 -12.01 -13.97 2.29
N TYR A 150 -13.05 -14.24 3.08
CA TYR A 150 -12.95 -15.07 4.28
C TYR A 150 -12.56 -16.54 4.00
N ALA A 151 -12.90 -17.09 2.84
CA ALA A 151 -12.55 -18.48 2.50
C ALA A 151 -11.03 -18.61 2.28
N THR A 152 -10.41 -17.63 1.62
CA THR A 152 -8.95 -17.54 1.48
C THR A 152 -8.28 -17.39 2.86
N VAL A 153 -8.82 -16.54 3.74
CA VAL A 153 -8.30 -16.38 5.10
C VAL A 153 -8.40 -17.68 5.90
N LYS A 154 -9.54 -18.40 5.82
CA LYS A 154 -9.70 -19.74 6.43
C LYS A 154 -8.71 -20.78 5.88
N PHE A 155 -8.42 -20.73 4.58
CA PHE A 155 -7.41 -21.61 4.00
C PHE A 155 -6.06 -21.39 4.66
N TRP A 156 -5.61 -20.13 4.75
CA TRP A 156 -4.33 -19.80 5.35
C TRP A 156 -4.28 -20.09 6.86
N GLN A 157 -5.39 -19.89 7.57
CA GLN A 157 -5.49 -20.28 8.98
C GLN A 157 -5.22 -21.79 9.16
N LYS A 158 -5.79 -22.65 8.29
CA LYS A 158 -5.53 -24.09 8.30
C LYS A 158 -4.08 -24.44 7.96
N GLN A 159 -3.37 -23.57 7.26
CA GLN A 159 -1.93 -23.71 7.01
C GLN A 159 -1.05 -23.20 8.16
N GLY A 160 -1.65 -22.83 9.29
CA GLY A 160 -0.92 -22.35 10.47
C GLY A 160 -0.42 -20.91 10.35
N ILE A 161 -0.99 -20.10 9.47
CA ILE A 161 -0.72 -18.65 9.42
C ILE A 161 -1.40 -18.00 10.62
N GLU A 162 -0.70 -17.12 11.32
CA GLU A 162 -1.21 -16.44 12.53
C GLU A 162 -1.90 -15.11 12.22
N ARG A 163 -1.40 -14.38 11.21
CA ARG A 163 -1.94 -13.09 10.79
C ARG A 163 -2.04 -13.01 9.28
N VAL A 164 -3.13 -12.44 8.77
CA VAL A 164 -3.32 -12.17 7.33
C VAL A 164 -3.33 -10.67 7.08
N ILE A 165 -2.40 -10.21 6.23
CA ILE A 165 -2.39 -8.84 5.71
C ILE A 165 -3.35 -8.79 4.52
N LEU A 166 -4.50 -8.18 4.72
CA LEU A 166 -5.57 -8.11 3.73
C LEU A 166 -5.19 -7.25 2.53
N SER A 167 -5.77 -7.57 1.39
CA SER A 167 -5.60 -6.81 0.16
C SER A 167 -6.22 -5.41 0.28
N ARG A 168 -5.60 -4.42 -0.38
CA ARG A 168 -6.05 -3.00 -0.33
C ARG A 168 -7.29 -2.72 -1.16
N GLU A 169 -7.72 -3.69 -1.95
CA GLU A 169 -8.87 -3.65 -2.83
C GLU A 169 -10.20 -3.95 -2.10
N LEU A 170 -10.14 -4.23 -0.78
CA LEU A 170 -11.32 -4.50 0.05
C LEU A 170 -11.96 -3.21 0.57
N SER A 171 -13.29 -3.23 0.62
CA SER A 171 -14.08 -2.22 1.33
C SER A 171 -14.14 -2.52 2.83
N LEU A 172 -14.57 -1.54 3.63
CA LEU A 172 -14.78 -1.72 5.07
C LEU A 172 -15.79 -2.82 5.37
N GLU A 173 -16.87 -2.93 4.59
CA GLU A 173 -17.91 -3.95 4.74
C GLU A 173 -17.36 -5.35 4.45
N GLU A 174 -16.46 -5.49 3.47
CA GLU A 174 -15.80 -6.77 3.16
C GLU A 174 -14.81 -7.16 4.25
N ILE A 175 -14.07 -6.19 4.82
CA ILE A 175 -13.18 -6.44 5.97
C ILE A 175 -14.00 -6.92 7.17
N GLU A 176 -15.13 -6.29 7.47
CA GLU A 176 -16.06 -6.66 8.53
C GLU A 176 -16.60 -8.08 8.32
N THR A 177 -17.05 -8.39 7.11
CA THR A 177 -17.51 -9.73 6.73
C THR A 177 -16.41 -10.79 6.93
N ILE A 178 -15.16 -10.49 6.56
CA ILE A 178 -14.03 -11.39 6.82
C ILE A 178 -13.84 -11.59 8.31
N ARG A 179 -13.87 -10.52 9.10
CA ARG A 179 -13.68 -10.56 10.55
C ARG A 179 -14.73 -11.42 11.25
N GLU A 180 -15.99 -11.28 10.86
CA GLU A 180 -17.10 -12.07 11.40
C GLU A 180 -16.95 -13.58 11.11
N HIS A 181 -16.47 -13.93 9.90
CA HIS A 181 -16.33 -15.34 9.49
C HIS A 181 -15.07 -16.01 10.02
N VAL A 182 -14.08 -15.26 10.47
CA VAL A 182 -12.77 -15.76 10.95
C VAL A 182 -12.35 -15.03 12.24
N PRO A 183 -13.14 -15.17 13.32
CA PRO A 183 -12.91 -14.39 14.55
C PRO A 183 -11.59 -14.70 15.26
N ASP A 184 -10.99 -15.86 15.01
CA ASP A 184 -9.75 -16.29 15.66
C ASP A 184 -8.49 -15.95 14.84
N MET A 185 -8.66 -15.34 13.65
CA MET A 185 -7.53 -14.93 12.80
C MET A 185 -7.14 -13.48 13.07
N GLU A 186 -5.86 -13.23 13.26
CA GLU A 186 -5.39 -11.83 13.26
C GLU A 186 -5.46 -11.21 11.87
N LEU A 187 -6.13 -10.08 11.76
CA LEU A 187 -6.24 -9.30 10.52
C LEU A 187 -5.40 -8.03 10.60
N GLU A 188 -4.68 -7.74 9.53
CA GLU A 188 -3.88 -6.53 9.35
C GLU A 188 -4.35 -5.78 8.10
N VAL A 189 -4.54 -4.46 8.21
CA VAL A 189 -5.05 -3.59 7.15
C VAL A 189 -4.09 -2.44 6.90
N PHE A 190 -3.78 -2.18 5.62
CA PHE A 190 -3.05 -0.97 5.26
C PHE A 190 -3.92 0.27 5.42
N VAL A 191 -3.39 1.28 6.10
CA VAL A 191 -4.10 2.53 6.37
C VAL A 191 -3.45 3.78 5.80
N HIS A 192 -2.17 3.69 5.37
CA HIS A 192 -1.45 4.84 4.83
C HIS A 192 -0.36 4.44 3.83
N GLY A 193 -0.08 5.35 2.90
CA GLY A 193 1.06 5.30 1.99
C GLY A 193 0.70 4.83 0.58
N ALA A 194 1.71 4.47 -0.18
CA ALA A 194 1.57 4.24 -1.61
C ALA A 194 0.62 3.10 -1.97
N LEU A 195 -0.35 3.38 -2.85
CA LEU A 195 -1.13 2.36 -3.53
C LEU A 195 -0.41 1.85 -4.79
N CYS A 196 -0.60 0.56 -5.12
CA CYS A 196 -0.24 0.02 -6.43
C CYS A 196 -1.40 0.23 -7.41
N MET A 197 -1.09 0.39 -8.70
CA MET A 197 -2.12 0.41 -9.74
C MET A 197 -2.59 -0.99 -10.16
N ALA A 198 -1.87 -2.02 -9.73
CA ALA A 198 -2.24 -3.42 -9.90
C ALA A 198 -2.38 -4.09 -8.53
N TYR A 199 -3.07 -5.23 -8.47
CA TYR A 199 -3.08 -6.06 -7.29
C TYR A 199 -1.66 -6.34 -6.80
N SER A 200 -1.46 -6.34 -5.50
CA SER A 200 -0.17 -6.65 -4.89
C SER A 200 0.34 -8.03 -5.36
N GLY A 201 1.61 -8.12 -5.79
CA GLY A 201 2.16 -9.37 -6.35
C GLY A 201 1.68 -9.76 -7.75
N ARG A 202 0.93 -8.90 -8.43
CA ARG A 202 0.42 -9.13 -9.80
C ARG A 202 0.87 -8.06 -10.80
N CYS A 203 1.86 -7.26 -10.43
CA CYS A 203 2.37 -6.19 -11.27
C CYS A 203 3.51 -6.69 -12.18
N LEU A 204 3.40 -6.44 -13.47
CA LEU A 204 4.44 -6.71 -14.47
C LEU A 204 5.06 -5.42 -15.04
N LEU A 205 4.53 -4.24 -14.68
CA LEU A 205 4.89 -2.97 -15.31
C LEU A 205 6.41 -2.69 -15.28
N SER A 206 7.04 -2.83 -14.12
CA SER A 206 8.48 -2.62 -13.98
C SER A 206 9.31 -3.65 -14.79
N GLY A 207 8.80 -4.88 -14.94
CA GLY A 207 9.39 -5.91 -15.79
C GLY A 207 9.32 -5.54 -17.27
N TYR A 208 8.16 -5.06 -17.70
CA TYR A 208 7.90 -4.65 -19.07
C TYR A 208 8.74 -3.42 -19.45
N MET A 209 8.69 -2.35 -18.64
CA MET A 209 9.36 -1.08 -18.96
C MET A 209 10.87 -1.10 -18.75
N ASN A 210 11.36 -1.84 -17.74
CA ASN A 210 12.75 -1.75 -17.29
C ASN A 210 13.45 -3.10 -17.18
N LYS A 211 12.85 -4.18 -17.70
CA LYS A 211 13.35 -5.56 -17.60
C LYS A 211 13.68 -5.98 -16.15
N ARG A 212 12.92 -5.46 -15.16
CA ARG A 212 13.10 -5.70 -13.73
C ARG A 212 11.80 -6.20 -13.13
N ASP A 213 11.77 -7.47 -12.75
CA ASP A 213 10.60 -8.11 -12.19
C ASP A 213 10.25 -7.53 -10.80
N PRO A 214 9.11 -6.84 -10.65
CA PRO A 214 8.71 -6.26 -9.38
C PRO A 214 8.41 -7.32 -8.31
N ASN A 215 8.03 -8.52 -8.71
CA ASN A 215 7.68 -9.61 -7.81
C ASN A 215 8.91 -10.38 -7.29
N GLN A 216 10.07 -10.16 -7.92
CA GLN A 216 11.39 -10.66 -7.49
C GLN A 216 12.17 -9.67 -6.63
N GLY A 217 11.55 -8.58 -6.19
CA GLY A 217 12.17 -7.56 -5.35
C GLY A 217 12.79 -6.37 -6.08
N THR A 218 12.78 -6.34 -7.42
CA THR A 218 13.49 -5.33 -8.21
C THR A 218 12.58 -4.25 -8.81
N CYS A 219 11.42 -3.99 -8.21
CA CYS A 219 10.49 -2.94 -8.63
C CYS A 219 11.19 -1.57 -8.73
N THR A 220 11.10 -0.93 -9.90
CA THR A 220 11.67 0.39 -10.17
C THR A 220 10.72 1.53 -9.82
N ASN A 221 9.48 1.25 -9.45
CA ASN A 221 8.40 2.22 -9.29
C ASN A 221 8.07 2.99 -10.59
N ALA A 222 8.24 2.35 -11.75
CA ALA A 222 7.97 2.96 -13.05
C ALA A 222 6.55 3.59 -13.14
N CYS A 223 5.55 3.01 -12.47
CA CYS A 223 4.21 3.59 -12.35
C CYS A 223 4.13 4.96 -11.66
N ARG A 224 5.25 5.53 -11.23
CA ARG A 224 5.35 6.79 -10.46
C ARG A 224 6.28 7.80 -11.11
N TRP A 225 6.85 7.47 -12.26
CA TRP A 225 7.71 8.37 -13.01
C TRP A 225 6.86 9.32 -13.88
N SER A 226 7.47 10.40 -14.32
CA SER A 226 6.87 11.31 -15.28
C SER A 226 7.15 10.83 -16.69
N TYR A 227 6.13 10.83 -17.53
CA TYR A 227 6.20 10.45 -18.94
C TYR A 227 5.63 11.56 -19.80
N ASP A 228 6.24 11.77 -20.97
CA ASP A 228 5.67 12.58 -22.02
C ASP A 228 4.89 11.67 -22.98
N VAL A 229 3.67 12.07 -23.30
CA VAL A 229 2.79 11.33 -24.22
C VAL A 229 2.94 11.92 -25.60
N LYS A 230 3.30 11.11 -26.60
CA LYS A 230 3.41 11.51 -27.98
C LYS A 230 2.45 10.67 -28.82
N ALA A 231 1.87 11.27 -29.88
CA ALA A 231 1.02 10.51 -30.77
C ALA A 231 1.86 9.59 -31.65
N GLY A 232 1.38 8.38 -31.84
CA GLY A 232 1.96 7.36 -32.69
C GLY A 232 0.96 6.86 -33.73
N GLU A 233 1.47 6.25 -34.78
CA GLU A 233 0.68 5.53 -35.79
C GLU A 233 1.37 4.20 -36.13
N GLU A 234 0.58 3.22 -36.50
CA GLU A 234 1.09 1.93 -36.98
C GLU A 234 1.45 2.07 -38.46
N ASN A 235 2.69 1.75 -38.84
CA ASN A 235 3.12 1.76 -40.22
C ASN A 235 2.73 0.47 -40.96
N GLU A 236 3.04 0.39 -42.28
CA GLU A 236 2.70 -0.75 -43.13
C GLU A 236 3.35 -2.06 -42.66
N THR A 237 4.40 -2.00 -41.84
CA THR A 237 5.10 -3.18 -41.29
C THR A 237 4.57 -3.60 -39.92
N GLY A 238 3.59 -2.88 -39.35
CA GLY A 238 3.04 -3.14 -38.01
C GLY A 238 3.87 -2.52 -36.88
N ASP A 239 4.87 -1.68 -37.20
CA ASP A 239 5.65 -0.96 -36.21
C ASP A 239 4.96 0.36 -35.86
N ILE A 240 5.03 0.74 -34.59
CA ILE A 240 4.48 2.01 -34.10
C ILE A 240 5.54 3.09 -34.20
N VAL A 241 5.25 4.13 -34.97
CA VAL A 241 6.13 5.27 -35.23
C VAL A 241 5.49 6.57 -34.75
N LEU A 242 6.30 7.60 -34.48
CA LEU A 242 5.80 8.92 -34.13
C LEU A 242 5.11 9.57 -35.32
N THR A 243 3.91 10.12 -35.10
CA THR A 243 3.27 10.99 -36.11
C THR A 243 3.95 12.36 -36.13
N ASN A 244 4.40 12.81 -37.31
CA ASN A 244 5.09 14.10 -37.49
C ASN A 244 4.21 15.35 -37.27
N GLU A 245 2.91 15.18 -37.01
CA GLU A 245 1.95 16.29 -36.91
C GLU A 245 1.82 16.93 -35.54
N ILE A 246 2.43 16.39 -34.48
CA ILE A 246 2.25 16.95 -33.13
C ILE A 246 3.58 17.39 -32.51
N ASN A 247 4.18 18.44 -33.09
CA ASN A 247 5.13 19.32 -32.40
C ASN A 247 4.39 20.35 -31.47
N LYS A 248 3.28 19.97 -30.85
CA LYS A 248 2.74 20.71 -29.71
C LYS A 248 3.06 19.92 -28.48
N ALA A 249 4.09 20.36 -27.78
CA ALA A 249 4.29 19.99 -26.39
C ALA A 249 2.91 20.06 -25.69
N VAL A 250 2.35 18.93 -25.35
CA VAL A 250 1.28 18.85 -24.40
C VAL A 250 1.97 19.14 -23.06
N THR A 251 2.03 20.43 -22.70
CA THR A 251 2.30 20.81 -21.33
C THR A 251 1.25 20.09 -20.49
N ALA A 252 1.70 19.11 -19.72
CA ALA A 252 0.86 18.39 -18.79
C ALA A 252 0.02 19.40 -17.99
N PRO A 253 -1.14 19.10 -17.54
CA PRO A 253 -1.75 17.80 -17.39
C PRO A 253 -3.26 17.81 -17.57
N GLN A 254 -3.70 17.81 -18.72
CA GLN A 254 -5.08 17.42 -18.98
C GLN A 254 -5.07 16.52 -20.20
N VAL A 255 -4.77 15.25 -20.00
CA VAL A 255 -5.42 14.25 -20.83
C VAL A 255 -6.86 14.23 -20.34
N VAL A 256 -7.61 15.28 -20.67
CA VAL A 256 -9.05 15.17 -20.83
C VAL A 256 -9.18 14.37 -22.11
N ILE A 257 -9.25 13.05 -21.96
CA ILE A 257 -9.75 12.21 -23.04
C ILE A 257 -11.17 12.71 -23.28
N PRO A 258 -11.51 13.25 -24.45
CA PRO A 258 -12.88 13.52 -24.76
C PRO A 258 -13.61 12.20 -24.52
N SER A 259 -14.69 12.20 -23.73
CA SER A 259 -15.60 11.08 -23.64
C SER A 259 -16.04 10.78 -25.07
N LEU A 260 -15.41 9.79 -25.68
CA LEU A 260 -15.82 9.28 -26.97
C LEU A 260 -17.20 8.70 -26.76
N GLY A 261 -18.19 9.32 -27.41
CA GLY A 261 -19.55 8.80 -27.47
C GLY A 261 -19.52 7.35 -27.91
N GLU A 262 -20.48 6.60 -27.41
CA GLU A 262 -20.69 5.19 -27.71
C GLU A 262 -20.34 4.83 -29.16
N GLY A 263 -19.33 4.00 -29.37
CA GLY A 263 -19.27 3.10 -30.48
C GLY A 263 -18.15 3.14 -31.49
N THR A 264 -16.91 3.45 -31.14
CA THR A 264 -15.76 2.98 -31.98
C THR A 264 -14.49 2.82 -31.13
N PRO A 265 -13.81 1.66 -31.22
CA PRO A 265 -12.48 1.54 -30.62
C PRO A 265 -11.57 2.58 -31.29
N SER A 266 -10.97 3.47 -30.50
CA SER A 266 -9.98 4.41 -31.02
C SER A 266 -8.75 3.61 -31.46
N SER A 267 -8.41 3.64 -32.72
CA SER A 267 -7.17 3.13 -33.26
C SER A 267 -5.97 4.03 -32.96
N GLN A 268 -6.11 4.96 -32.00
CA GLN A 268 -5.03 5.86 -31.62
C GLN A 268 -4.03 5.11 -30.73
N VAL A 269 -2.81 5.04 -31.21
CA VAL A 269 -1.67 4.54 -30.47
C VAL A 269 -0.91 5.73 -29.92
N PHE A 270 -0.56 5.66 -28.65
CA PHE A 270 0.26 6.66 -27.98
C PHE A 270 1.66 6.13 -27.71
N MET A 271 2.64 7.01 -27.74
CA MET A 271 4.01 6.71 -27.35
C MET A 271 4.31 7.41 -26.04
N LEU A 272 4.78 6.65 -25.05
CA LEU A 272 5.26 7.17 -23.78
C LEU A 272 6.77 7.34 -23.83
N GLU A 273 7.27 8.49 -23.39
CA GLU A 273 8.70 8.77 -23.23
C GLU A 273 8.98 9.12 -21.78
N GLU A 274 9.93 8.43 -21.16
CA GLU A 274 10.41 8.75 -19.83
C GLU A 274 11.23 10.04 -19.88
N LYS A 275 10.90 11.05 -19.07
CA LYS A 275 11.59 12.37 -19.08
C LYS A 275 13.10 12.27 -18.81
N GLU A 276 13.51 11.29 -18.03
CA GLU A 276 14.93 11.05 -17.71
C GLU A 276 15.67 10.24 -18.78
N LYS A 277 14.94 9.72 -19.79
CA LYS A 277 15.48 8.94 -20.90
C LYS A 277 14.88 9.37 -22.24
N PRO A 278 15.18 10.58 -22.71
CA PRO A 278 14.69 11.07 -23.98
C PRO A 278 15.11 10.16 -25.14
N GLY A 279 14.17 9.85 -26.04
CA GLY A 279 14.39 8.99 -27.20
C GLY A 279 14.06 7.51 -26.99
N GLU A 280 13.85 7.04 -25.75
CA GLU A 280 13.32 5.69 -25.48
C GLU A 280 11.78 5.74 -25.48
N LEU A 281 11.17 5.44 -26.62
CA LEU A 281 9.72 5.47 -26.84
C LEU A 281 9.12 4.09 -26.55
N MET A 282 7.99 4.07 -25.84
CA MET A 282 7.23 2.86 -25.50
C MET A 282 5.80 2.98 -26.00
N PRO A 283 5.27 2.02 -26.80
CA PRO A 283 3.89 2.07 -27.25
C PRO A 283 2.93 1.86 -26.08
N ALA A 284 1.87 2.66 -26.06
CA ALA A 284 0.76 2.55 -25.12
C ALA A 284 -0.55 2.51 -25.90
N PHE A 285 -1.41 1.58 -25.55
CA PHE A 285 -2.69 1.34 -26.22
C PHE A 285 -3.83 1.73 -25.26
N GLU A 286 -4.91 2.27 -25.81
CA GLU A 286 -6.16 2.46 -25.13
C GLU A 286 -7.20 1.50 -25.72
N ASP A 287 -7.97 0.84 -24.86
CA ASP A 287 -9.06 -0.03 -25.28
C ASP A 287 -10.41 0.42 -24.68
N GLU A 288 -11.48 -0.30 -25.00
CA GLU A 288 -12.83 -0.04 -24.52
C GLU A 288 -13.01 -0.12 -22.98
N HIS A 289 -11.99 -0.66 -22.27
CA HIS A 289 -11.98 -0.81 -20.81
C HIS A 289 -11.25 0.33 -20.11
N GLY A 290 -10.66 1.27 -20.83
CA GLY A 290 -10.06 2.51 -20.35
C GLY A 290 -8.57 2.65 -20.56
N THR A 291 -8.04 3.80 -20.18
CA THR A 291 -6.62 4.15 -20.28
C THR A 291 -5.89 3.72 -19.03
N TYR A 292 -4.79 2.99 -19.19
CA TYR A 292 -3.93 2.60 -18.07
C TYR A 292 -3.03 3.77 -17.68
N ILE A 293 -3.45 4.53 -16.69
CA ILE A 293 -2.74 5.73 -16.25
C ILE A 293 -1.83 5.41 -15.08
N MET A 294 -0.58 5.78 -15.24
CA MET A 294 0.45 5.73 -14.21
C MET A 294 0.29 6.96 -13.32
N ASN A 295 0.28 6.79 -12.03
CA ASN A 295 0.30 7.84 -10.99
C ASN A 295 -0.81 7.72 -9.93
N SER A 296 -0.92 6.54 -9.33
CA SER A 296 -1.89 6.33 -8.27
C SER A 296 -1.60 7.22 -7.06
N LYS A 297 -2.66 7.82 -6.50
CA LYS A 297 -2.63 8.59 -5.25
C LYS A 297 -2.17 7.70 -4.08
N ASP A 298 -1.70 8.35 -3.02
CA ASP A 298 -1.34 7.65 -1.79
C ASP A 298 -2.59 7.39 -0.93
N LEU A 299 -2.65 6.22 -0.29
CA LEU A 299 -3.73 5.88 0.65
C LEU A 299 -3.64 6.75 1.90
N ARG A 300 -4.77 7.28 2.35
CA ARG A 300 -4.94 7.89 3.66
C ARG A 300 -6.29 7.46 4.23
N ALA A 301 -6.26 6.64 5.28
CA ALA A 301 -7.43 6.05 5.92
C ALA A 301 -7.55 6.41 7.41
N VAL A 302 -6.93 7.52 7.84
CA VAL A 302 -6.93 7.93 9.25
C VAL A 302 -8.34 8.16 9.81
N GLN A 303 -9.27 8.63 8.99
CA GLN A 303 -10.68 8.80 9.34
C GLN A 303 -11.43 7.48 9.58
N HIS A 304 -10.88 6.35 9.12
CA HIS A 304 -11.47 5.01 9.29
C HIS A 304 -10.87 4.21 10.45
N VAL A 305 -9.88 4.76 11.16
CA VAL A 305 -9.22 4.09 12.29
C VAL A 305 -10.23 3.68 13.35
N GLY A 306 -11.19 4.57 13.69
CA GLY A 306 -12.23 4.26 14.67
C GLY A 306 -13.07 3.04 14.27
N ARG A 307 -13.54 2.96 13.02
CA ARG A 307 -14.32 1.83 12.52
C ARG A 307 -13.48 0.53 12.47
N LEU A 308 -12.24 0.59 12.00
CA LEU A 308 -11.34 -0.56 11.99
C LEU A 308 -11.04 -1.10 13.40
N THR A 309 -10.89 -0.19 14.39
CA THR A 309 -10.73 -0.55 15.80
C THR A 309 -11.99 -1.23 16.35
N GLN A 310 -13.17 -0.70 16.04
CA GLN A 310 -14.46 -1.28 16.46
C GLN A 310 -14.71 -2.66 15.85
N MET A 311 -14.29 -2.90 14.62
CA MET A 311 -14.34 -4.21 13.97
C MET A 311 -13.39 -5.23 14.63
N GLY A 312 -12.44 -4.80 15.46
CA GLY A 312 -11.42 -5.66 16.05
C GLY A 312 -10.34 -6.06 15.06
N VAL A 313 -9.95 -5.17 14.14
CA VAL A 313 -8.73 -5.34 13.32
C VAL A 313 -7.52 -5.27 14.23
N HIS A 314 -6.60 -6.25 14.11
CA HIS A 314 -5.49 -6.43 15.06
C HIS A 314 -4.30 -5.52 14.78
N SER A 315 -4.06 -5.17 13.51
CA SER A 315 -2.91 -4.34 13.13
C SER A 315 -3.25 -3.36 12.02
N LEU A 316 -2.81 -2.11 12.18
CA LEU A 316 -2.93 -1.03 11.22
C LEU A 316 -1.54 -0.72 10.65
N LYS A 317 -1.38 -0.97 9.35
CA LYS A 317 -0.08 -0.92 8.68
C LYS A 317 0.13 0.33 7.84
N ILE A 318 1.28 0.96 8.02
CA ILE A 318 1.73 2.08 7.21
C ILE A 318 2.70 1.54 6.15
N GLU A 319 2.47 1.86 4.86
CA GLU A 319 3.42 1.58 3.76
C GLU A 319 4.44 2.70 3.66
N GLY A 320 5.72 2.36 3.42
CA GLY A 320 6.70 3.41 3.22
C GLY A 320 8.14 3.07 3.57
N ARG A 321 8.62 1.82 3.40
CA ARG A 321 10.02 1.43 3.68
C ARG A 321 11.07 2.25 2.93
N THR A 322 10.70 2.88 1.82
CA THR A 322 11.58 3.76 1.03
C THR A 322 11.42 5.24 1.36
N LYS A 323 10.62 5.58 2.37
CA LYS A 323 10.36 6.95 2.80
C LYS A 323 11.37 7.39 3.87
N SER A 324 11.43 8.71 4.12
CA SER A 324 12.33 9.30 5.13
C SER A 324 11.91 8.93 6.57
N HIS A 325 12.83 9.10 7.51
CA HIS A 325 12.55 8.97 8.94
C HIS A 325 11.49 9.96 9.44
N TYR A 326 11.44 11.18 8.86
CA TYR A 326 10.38 12.16 9.15
C TYR A 326 9.00 11.64 8.77
N TYR A 327 8.87 10.99 7.62
CA TYR A 327 7.62 10.33 7.22
C TYR A 327 7.22 9.25 8.23
N CYS A 328 8.15 8.39 8.65
CA CYS A 328 7.87 7.34 9.63
C CYS A 328 7.41 7.93 10.97
N ALA A 329 8.10 8.97 11.46
CA ALA A 329 7.74 9.68 12.69
C ALA A 329 6.33 10.30 12.59
N ARG A 330 6.10 11.10 11.55
CA ARG A 330 4.87 11.86 11.41
C ARG A 330 3.64 10.97 11.20
N THR A 331 3.75 9.94 10.38
CA THR A 331 2.67 8.98 10.19
C THR A 331 2.40 8.19 11.46
N ALA A 332 3.44 7.70 12.15
CA ALA A 332 3.27 6.98 13.42
C ALA A 332 2.57 7.85 14.46
N GLN A 333 2.99 9.11 14.63
CA GLN A 333 2.38 10.06 15.57
C GLN A 333 0.89 10.27 15.31
N VAL A 334 0.51 10.50 14.06
CA VAL A 334 -0.88 10.78 13.68
C VAL A 334 -1.76 9.55 13.86
N TYR A 335 -1.31 8.38 13.40
CA TYR A 335 -2.07 7.14 13.52
C TYR A 335 -2.14 6.64 14.97
N ARG A 336 -1.07 6.82 15.77
CA ARG A 336 -1.12 6.52 17.20
C ARG A 336 -2.20 7.34 17.90
N LYS A 337 -2.22 8.66 17.66
CA LYS A 337 -3.26 9.51 18.22
C LYS A 337 -4.66 9.09 17.78
N ALA A 338 -4.86 8.75 16.52
CA ALA A 338 -6.15 8.28 16.02
C ALA A 338 -6.61 6.97 16.71
N ILE A 339 -5.68 6.04 16.93
CA ILE A 339 -5.97 4.79 17.66
C ILE A 339 -6.32 5.08 19.12
N ASP A 340 -5.53 5.90 19.81
CA ASP A 340 -5.76 6.24 21.23
C ASP A 340 -7.10 6.94 21.42
N ASP A 341 -7.46 7.87 20.53
CA ASP A 341 -8.75 8.55 20.56
C ASP A 341 -9.91 7.57 20.29
N ALA A 342 -9.75 6.65 19.32
CA ALA A 342 -10.75 5.63 19.02
C ALA A 342 -10.99 4.68 20.19
N VAL A 343 -9.93 4.19 20.84
CA VAL A 343 -10.03 3.34 22.05
C VAL A 343 -10.65 4.09 23.22
N ALA A 344 -10.37 5.38 23.36
CA ALA A 344 -10.99 6.24 24.37
C ALA A 344 -12.44 6.64 24.04
N GLY A 345 -13.01 6.16 22.92
CA GLY A 345 -14.37 6.48 22.50
C GLY A 345 -14.57 7.94 22.06
N LYS A 346 -13.50 8.65 21.74
CA LYS A 346 -13.58 10.03 21.27
C LYS A 346 -13.98 10.08 19.78
N PRO A 347 -14.69 11.13 19.35
CA PRO A 347 -14.98 11.36 17.94
C PRO A 347 -13.68 11.59 17.16
N PHE A 348 -13.72 11.31 15.85
CA PHE A 348 -12.58 11.52 14.99
C PHE A 348 -12.15 12.99 14.92
N ASP A 349 -10.90 13.25 15.21
CA ASP A 349 -10.29 14.58 15.10
C ASP A 349 -9.87 14.85 13.63
N SER A 350 -10.64 15.67 12.93
CA SER A 350 -10.40 16.01 11.52
C SER A 350 -9.07 16.76 11.27
N THR A 351 -8.45 17.36 12.31
CA THR A 351 -7.14 18.03 12.18
C THR A 351 -6.02 17.06 11.86
N LEU A 352 -6.20 15.78 12.18
CA LEU A 352 -5.27 14.70 11.83
C LEU A 352 -5.12 14.53 10.32
N MET A 353 -6.17 14.81 9.53
CA MET A 353 -6.10 14.83 8.07
C MET A 353 -5.10 15.90 7.58
N GLY A 354 -5.24 17.13 8.06
CA GLY A 354 -4.35 18.24 7.74
C GLY A 354 -2.91 18.01 8.19
N SER A 355 -2.71 17.27 9.28
CA SER A 355 -1.38 16.90 9.75
C SER A 355 -0.61 16.00 8.78
N LEU A 356 -1.30 15.18 7.99
CA LEU A 356 -0.72 14.31 6.96
C LEU A 356 -0.48 15.04 5.63
N GLU A 357 -1.23 16.12 5.34
CA GLU A 357 -1.02 16.96 4.14
C GLU A 357 0.37 17.61 4.10
N THR A 358 1.07 17.71 5.23
CA THR A 358 2.43 18.26 5.31
C THR A 358 3.51 17.30 4.81
N LEU A 359 3.17 16.03 4.60
CA LEU A 359 4.09 15.03 4.06
C LEU A 359 4.14 15.12 2.53
N ALA A 360 5.27 14.69 1.95
CA ALA A 360 5.38 14.56 0.49
C ALA A 360 4.48 13.43 -0.03
N HIS A 361 3.43 13.78 -0.77
CA HIS A 361 2.44 12.86 -1.31
C HIS A 361 2.02 13.23 -2.75
N ARG A 362 1.30 12.35 -3.44
CA ARG A 362 0.76 12.55 -4.80
C ARG A 362 -0.76 12.77 -4.80
N GLY A 363 -1.25 13.50 -3.82
CA GLY A 363 -2.65 13.52 -3.46
C GLY A 363 -3.04 12.27 -2.65
N TYR A 364 -4.11 12.39 -1.88
CA TYR A 364 -4.62 11.31 -1.03
C TYR A 364 -5.94 10.76 -1.55
N THR A 365 -6.16 9.47 -1.30
CA THR A 365 -7.40 8.76 -1.53
C THR A 365 -7.67 7.80 -0.37
N GLU A 366 -8.95 7.50 -0.14
CA GLU A 366 -9.36 6.44 0.79
C GLU A 366 -9.18 5.03 0.19
N GLY A 367 -8.72 4.93 -1.07
CA GLY A 367 -8.62 3.67 -1.80
C GLY A 367 -10.00 3.04 -1.96
N PHE A 368 -10.07 1.73 -1.83
CA PHE A 368 -11.31 0.96 -2.00
C PHE A 368 -12.16 0.88 -0.72
N LEU A 369 -11.75 1.50 0.38
CA LEU A 369 -12.43 1.36 1.68
C LEU A 369 -13.91 1.76 1.65
N ARG A 370 -14.32 2.68 0.78
CA ARG A 370 -15.74 3.02 0.54
C ARG A 370 -16.28 2.59 -0.83
N ARG A 371 -15.56 1.81 -1.61
CA ARG A 371 -15.94 1.38 -2.98
C ARG A 371 -16.42 2.51 -3.90
N HIS A 372 -15.68 3.62 -4.00
CA HIS A 372 -16.05 4.75 -4.87
C HIS A 372 -15.17 4.93 -6.10
N ALA A 373 -15.78 5.63 -7.05
CA ALA A 373 -15.43 5.95 -8.42
C ALA A 373 -13.93 6.00 -8.79
N HIS A 374 -13.60 5.35 -9.88
CA HIS A 374 -12.27 5.17 -10.46
C HIS A 374 -11.42 6.45 -10.59
N HIS A 375 -12.04 7.61 -10.90
CA HIS A 375 -11.35 8.90 -11.04
C HIS A 375 -10.76 9.45 -9.72
N ALA A 376 -11.18 8.95 -8.55
CA ALA A 376 -10.62 9.38 -7.26
C ALA A 376 -9.22 8.81 -6.95
N TYR A 377 -8.78 7.77 -7.68
CA TYR A 377 -7.55 7.02 -7.36
C TYR A 377 -6.30 7.50 -8.10
N GLN A 378 -6.46 8.35 -9.12
CA GLN A 378 -5.38 8.82 -9.96
C GLN A 378 -5.12 10.30 -9.74
N ASN A 379 -3.85 10.70 -9.82
CA ASN A 379 -3.46 12.09 -9.81
C ASN A 379 -3.11 12.51 -11.24
N TYR A 380 -3.96 13.32 -11.83
CA TYR A 380 -3.77 13.85 -13.18
C TYR A 380 -3.03 15.19 -13.22
N GLU A 381 -2.82 15.84 -12.07
CA GLU A 381 -2.26 17.20 -11.99
C GLU A 381 -0.74 17.21 -11.78
N TYR A 382 -0.20 16.28 -10.97
CA TYR A 382 1.22 16.26 -10.61
C TYR A 382 1.83 14.87 -10.81
N GLY A 383 2.87 14.80 -11.65
CA GLY A 383 3.62 13.56 -11.90
C GLY A 383 4.59 13.13 -10.79
N HIS A 384 4.70 13.87 -9.69
CA HIS A 384 5.61 13.62 -8.57
C HIS A 384 4.98 14.00 -7.23
N SER A 385 5.59 13.53 -6.14
CA SER A 385 5.17 13.91 -4.79
C SER A 385 5.59 15.34 -4.47
N VAL A 386 4.66 16.14 -3.97
CA VAL A 386 4.89 17.55 -3.60
C VAL A 386 4.75 17.70 -2.08
N SER A 387 5.68 18.43 -1.46
CA SER A 387 5.56 18.94 -0.09
C SER A 387 6.21 20.31 -0.04
N ASP A 388 5.45 21.32 0.31
CA ASP A 388 5.89 22.72 0.36
C ASP A 388 5.67 23.40 1.72
N LYS A 389 5.10 22.68 2.70
CA LYS A 389 4.67 23.28 3.97
C LYS A 389 5.59 23.05 5.17
N GLN A 390 6.37 21.97 5.19
CA GLN A 390 7.24 21.62 6.30
C GLN A 390 8.51 20.91 5.84
N GLN A 391 9.64 21.24 6.49
CA GLN A 391 10.93 20.58 6.26
C GLN A 391 11.47 20.08 7.60
N PHE A 392 12.16 18.92 7.56
CA PHE A 392 12.94 18.46 8.69
C PHE A 392 14.19 19.33 8.84
N VAL A 393 14.34 20.01 10.00
CA VAL A 393 15.44 20.96 10.25
C VAL A 393 16.54 20.38 11.13
N GLY A 394 16.26 19.34 11.92
CA GLY A 394 17.27 18.72 12.76
C GLY A 394 16.70 17.86 13.88
N GLU A 395 17.60 17.21 14.60
CA GLU A 395 17.37 16.37 15.77
C GLU A 395 18.12 16.95 16.96
N VAL A 396 17.47 17.01 18.12
CA VAL A 396 18.16 17.39 19.36
C VAL A 396 18.96 16.20 19.85
N ILE A 397 20.28 16.29 19.76
CA ILE A 397 21.19 15.20 20.14
C ILE A 397 21.50 15.27 21.65
N ASP A 398 21.59 16.50 22.20
CA ASP A 398 21.86 16.72 23.63
C ASP A 398 21.24 18.03 24.09
N ARG A 399 20.98 18.17 25.40
CA ARG A 399 20.61 19.44 26.04
C ARG A 399 21.84 19.96 26.75
N CYS A 400 22.30 21.14 26.36
CA CYS A 400 23.23 21.88 27.21
C CYS A 400 22.50 22.26 28.51
N GLU A 401 23.03 21.83 29.65
CA GLU A 401 22.60 22.29 30.98
C GLU A 401 22.97 23.77 31.20
#